data_bffee15179c3accb8ac0d9280308b211
#
_entry.id   bffee15179c3accb8ac0d9280308b211
#
_cell.length_a   1.000
_cell.length_b   1.000
_cell.length_c   1.000
_cell.angle_alpha   90.00
_cell.angle_beta   90.00
_cell.angle_gamma   90.00
#
_symmetry.space_group_name_H-M   'P 1'
#
loop_
_entity.id
_entity.type
_entity.pdbx_description
1 polymer ?
#
loop_
_entity_poly.entity_id
_entity_poly.type
_entity_poly.pdbx_seq_one_letter_code
_entity_poly.pdbx_strand_id
1 'polypeptide(L)'
;GGQYALRLLLQNTFSDKVSFCRQHGLEIDPQDWPSHHLPTKIMTDRGSEFLGGPLENLCESYGIEIENLPAYRPDLKGVVEKLFDLIQSAYKPLLKGKGVIESDTQERGAPDYRRQGTLDLEQFTAVVLRCVLFYNAQYIQSGFSRTPGMASAGITPTAAAIWSFCAAQDDCPVSVASDPKLLYALLPRTDGKITQRGLELFNLRFSNYTFKKRFVAAGMNGRELVKVAYSPDCLDTVYLYENGDYIPFTLTQKMYLGKSLAEIADMQQNEKSESANWKRQELQAQIDLMNDIMQIADS
;
A
#
# COMPACT_ATOMS: atom_id res chain seq x y z
N GLY A 1 -8.98 4.05 3.53
CA GLY A 1 -8.77 3.45 2.22
C GLY A 1 -7.71 4.20 1.44
N GLY A 2 -8.07 4.72 0.33
CA GLY A 2 -7.20 5.59 -0.47
C GLY A 2 -5.91 4.91 -0.95
N GLN A 3 -4.86 5.71 -1.12
CA GLN A 3 -3.57 5.28 -1.69
C GLN A 3 -2.87 4.13 -0.93
N TYR A 4 -3.07 4.03 0.39
CA TYR A 4 -2.52 2.93 1.18
C TYR A 4 -3.12 1.58 0.78
N ALA A 5 -4.45 1.51 0.68
CA ALA A 5 -5.14 0.29 0.27
C ALA A 5 -4.79 -0.09 -1.17
N LEU A 6 -4.67 0.90 -2.06
CA LEU A 6 -4.23 0.68 -3.44
C LEU A 6 -2.82 0.09 -3.50
N ARG A 7 -1.89 0.60 -2.69
CA ARG A 7 -0.53 0.05 -2.60
C ARG A 7 -0.55 -1.43 -2.20
N LEU A 8 -1.29 -1.77 -1.15
CA LEU A 8 -1.40 -3.17 -0.69
C LEU A 8 -2.05 -4.07 -1.75
N LEU A 9 -3.08 -3.56 -2.44
CA LEU A 9 -3.72 -4.27 -3.55
C LEU A 9 -2.72 -4.57 -4.67
N LEU A 10 -1.94 -3.58 -5.10
CA LEU A 10 -0.94 -3.75 -6.16
C LEU A 10 0.19 -4.68 -5.72
N GLN A 11 0.68 -4.55 -4.49
CA GLN A 11 1.66 -5.49 -3.93
C GLN A 11 1.16 -6.93 -3.97
N ASN A 12 -0.08 -7.16 -3.53
CA ASN A 12 -0.69 -8.48 -3.59
C ASN A 12 -0.88 -8.95 -5.04
N THR A 13 -1.31 -8.07 -5.95
CA THR A 13 -1.50 -8.43 -7.37
C THR A 13 -0.25 -9.04 -7.97
N PHE A 14 0.92 -8.52 -7.65
CA PHE A 14 2.19 -8.95 -8.23
C PHE A 14 2.96 -9.97 -7.36
N SER A 15 2.53 -10.23 -6.14
CA SER A 15 3.20 -11.20 -5.26
C SER A 15 2.90 -12.65 -5.65
N ASP A 16 3.82 -13.55 -5.27
CA ASP A 16 3.60 -14.99 -5.36
C ASP A 16 2.38 -15.41 -4.52
N LYS A 17 1.42 -16.07 -5.18
CA LYS A 17 0.14 -16.43 -4.57
C LYS A 17 0.25 -17.61 -3.61
N VAL A 18 1.20 -18.51 -3.81
CA VAL A 18 1.46 -19.62 -2.90
C VAL A 18 1.93 -19.09 -1.56
N SER A 19 2.93 -18.20 -1.58
CA SER A 19 3.45 -17.55 -0.36
C SER A 19 2.39 -16.69 0.32
N PHE A 20 1.59 -15.95 -0.44
CA PHE A 20 0.50 -15.14 0.08
C PHE A 20 -0.57 -16.00 0.77
N CYS A 21 -1.05 -17.07 0.13
CA CYS A 21 -2.05 -17.96 0.71
C CYS A 21 -1.53 -18.68 1.97
N ARG A 22 -0.25 -19.07 1.96
CA ARG A 22 0.39 -19.71 3.12
C ARG A 22 0.43 -18.81 4.36
N GLN A 23 0.60 -17.50 4.20
CA GLN A 23 0.52 -16.53 5.30
C GLN A 23 -0.86 -16.52 5.98
N HIS A 24 -1.90 -16.91 5.25
CA HIS A 24 -3.27 -17.04 5.75
C HIS A 24 -3.69 -18.49 6.05
N GLY A 25 -2.72 -19.40 6.21
CA GLY A 25 -2.97 -20.80 6.57
C GLY A 25 -3.58 -21.65 5.45
N LEU A 26 -3.38 -21.26 4.18
CA LEU A 26 -3.90 -21.98 3.02
C LEU A 26 -2.73 -22.48 2.15
N GLU A 27 -2.64 -23.80 1.98
CA GLU A 27 -1.75 -24.42 1.00
C GLU A 27 -2.47 -24.55 -0.33
N ILE A 28 -1.85 -24.09 -1.42
CA ILE A 28 -2.40 -24.12 -2.79
C ILE A 28 -1.34 -24.63 -3.77
N ASP A 29 -1.79 -25.19 -4.89
CA ASP A 29 -0.94 -25.42 -6.04
C ASP A 29 -0.72 -24.09 -6.80
N PRO A 30 0.50 -23.81 -7.33
CA PRO A 30 0.72 -22.63 -8.19
C PRO A 30 -0.26 -22.49 -9.36
N GLN A 31 -0.80 -23.60 -9.84
CA GLN A 31 -1.79 -23.62 -10.91
C GLN A 31 -3.19 -23.15 -10.48
N ASP A 32 -3.51 -23.14 -9.18
CA ASP A 32 -4.81 -22.68 -8.68
C ASP A 32 -4.96 -21.16 -8.76
N TRP A 33 -3.83 -20.43 -8.69
CA TRP A 33 -3.79 -18.99 -8.84
C TRP A 33 -2.52 -18.52 -9.56
N PRO A 34 -2.42 -18.68 -10.89
CA PRO A 34 -1.19 -18.43 -11.65
C PRO A 34 -0.90 -16.96 -11.93
N SER A 35 -1.85 -16.05 -11.66
CA SER A 35 -1.72 -14.63 -12.00
C SER A 35 -0.90 -13.87 -10.96
N HIS A 36 0.35 -13.53 -11.32
CA HIS A 36 1.26 -12.67 -10.54
C HIS A 36 2.14 -11.82 -11.47
N HIS A 37 1.61 -11.47 -12.64
CA HIS A 37 2.32 -10.79 -13.71
C HIS A 37 2.01 -9.30 -13.74
N LEU A 38 2.91 -8.51 -14.31
CA LEU A 38 2.68 -7.08 -14.57
C LEU A 38 1.71 -6.95 -15.76
N PRO A 39 0.63 -6.17 -15.62
CA PRO A 39 -0.25 -5.89 -16.74
C PRO A 39 0.39 -4.87 -17.68
N THR A 40 0.02 -4.90 -18.96
CA THR A 40 0.37 -3.85 -19.92
C THR A 40 -0.52 -2.62 -19.75
N LYS A 41 -1.74 -2.82 -19.19
CA LYS A 41 -2.73 -1.76 -18.99
C LYS A 41 -3.50 -1.99 -17.69
N ILE A 42 -3.73 -0.90 -16.96
CA ILE A 42 -4.61 -0.85 -15.78
C ILE A 42 -5.79 0.05 -16.11
N MET A 43 -7.00 -0.49 -15.99
CA MET A 43 -8.24 0.26 -16.17
C MET A 43 -8.77 0.67 -14.80
N THR A 44 -9.00 1.98 -14.62
CA THR A 44 -9.51 2.54 -13.36
C THR A 44 -10.71 3.43 -13.60
N ASP A 45 -11.51 3.65 -12.57
CA ASP A 45 -12.40 4.80 -12.55
C ASP A 45 -11.63 6.08 -12.19
N ARG A 46 -12.34 7.21 -12.18
CA ARG A 46 -11.76 8.50 -11.80
C ARG A 46 -11.70 8.72 -10.28
N GLY A 47 -11.51 7.65 -9.52
CA GLY A 47 -11.31 7.74 -8.08
C GLY A 47 -10.06 8.55 -7.74
N SER A 48 -10.13 9.38 -6.71
CA SER A 48 -8.99 10.22 -6.28
C SER A 48 -7.77 9.42 -5.86
N GLU A 49 -7.96 8.17 -5.46
CA GLU A 49 -6.89 7.22 -5.11
C GLU A 49 -6.01 6.82 -6.29
N PHE A 50 -6.53 6.91 -7.51
CA PHE A 50 -5.80 6.58 -8.74
C PHE A 50 -5.09 7.80 -9.36
N LEU A 51 -5.29 9.00 -8.80
CA LEU A 51 -4.65 10.23 -9.24
C LEU A 51 -3.38 10.46 -8.43
N GLY A 52 -2.25 10.35 -9.08
CA GLY A 52 -0.94 10.55 -8.45
C GLY A 52 -0.44 9.36 -7.61
N GLY A 53 0.77 9.54 -7.06
CA GLY A 53 1.33 8.63 -6.07
C GLY A 53 1.78 7.26 -6.59
N PRO A 54 1.54 6.17 -5.81
CA PRO A 54 2.13 4.87 -6.08
C PRO A 54 1.78 4.27 -7.44
N LEU A 55 0.55 4.46 -7.92
CA LEU A 55 0.12 3.91 -9.22
C LEU A 55 0.84 4.61 -10.39
N GLU A 56 0.92 5.93 -10.37
CA GLU A 56 1.66 6.67 -11.40
C GLU A 56 3.14 6.30 -11.40
N ASN A 57 3.76 6.22 -10.21
CA ASN A 57 5.16 5.81 -10.08
C ASN A 57 5.41 4.41 -10.66
N LEU A 58 4.49 3.47 -10.41
CA LEU A 58 4.55 2.12 -10.97
C LEU A 58 4.44 2.16 -12.49
N CYS A 59 3.42 2.84 -13.00
CA CYS A 59 3.14 2.90 -14.43
C CYS A 59 4.27 3.56 -15.21
N GLU A 60 4.83 4.66 -14.69
CA GLU A 60 6.00 5.34 -15.25
C GLU A 60 7.24 4.42 -15.25
N SER A 61 7.49 3.71 -14.14
CA SER A 61 8.68 2.86 -14.00
C SER A 61 8.65 1.61 -14.89
N TYR A 62 7.46 1.07 -15.18
CA TYR A 62 7.29 -0.20 -15.91
C TYR A 62 6.58 -0.06 -17.26
N GLY A 63 6.29 1.15 -17.70
CA GLY A 63 5.61 1.40 -18.98
C GLY A 63 4.17 0.86 -19.02
N ILE A 64 3.48 0.83 -17.89
CA ILE A 64 2.08 0.38 -17.78
C ILE A 64 1.17 1.53 -18.21
N GLU A 65 0.25 1.28 -19.12
CA GLU A 65 -0.76 2.26 -19.53
C GLU A 65 -1.88 2.35 -18.49
N ILE A 66 -2.27 3.59 -18.12
CA ILE A 66 -3.47 3.83 -17.31
C ILE A 66 -4.61 4.29 -18.22
N GLU A 67 -5.69 3.53 -18.25
CA GLU A 67 -6.92 3.92 -18.93
C GLU A 67 -7.99 4.30 -17.92
N ASN A 68 -8.38 5.58 -17.92
CA ASN A 68 -9.47 6.06 -17.09
C ASN A 68 -10.81 5.80 -17.77
N LEU A 69 -11.63 4.96 -17.18
CA LEU A 69 -12.96 4.67 -17.69
C LEU A 69 -13.83 5.93 -17.70
N PRO A 70 -14.66 6.11 -18.74
CA PRO A 70 -15.64 7.19 -18.78
C PRO A 70 -16.58 7.13 -17.58
N ALA A 71 -16.95 8.29 -17.06
CA ALA A 71 -17.96 8.37 -16.02
C ALA A 71 -19.31 7.82 -16.52
N TYR A 72 -20.09 7.22 -15.64
CA TYR A 72 -21.43 6.67 -15.94
C TYR A 72 -21.44 5.50 -16.96
N ARG A 73 -20.37 4.71 -17.03
CA ARG A 73 -20.28 3.49 -17.85
C ARG A 73 -20.10 2.24 -16.96
N PRO A 74 -21.15 1.82 -16.22
CA PRO A 74 -21.06 0.66 -15.32
C PRO A 74 -20.83 -0.66 -16.10
N ASP A 75 -21.20 -0.72 -17.35
CA ASP A 75 -20.97 -1.87 -18.24
C ASP A 75 -19.47 -2.23 -18.36
N LEU A 76 -18.57 -1.26 -18.24
CA LEU A 76 -17.13 -1.50 -18.30
C LEU A 76 -16.55 -2.03 -16.98
N LYS A 77 -17.29 -1.93 -15.86
CA LYS A 77 -16.92 -2.50 -14.56
C LYS A 77 -17.61 -3.83 -14.24
N GLY A 78 -18.54 -4.26 -15.07
CA GLY A 78 -19.40 -5.41 -14.82
C GLY A 78 -18.66 -6.70 -14.49
N VAL A 79 -17.44 -6.89 -15.01
CA VAL A 79 -16.60 -8.08 -14.72
C VAL A 79 -16.18 -8.09 -13.26
N VAL A 80 -15.70 -6.95 -12.75
CA VAL A 80 -15.22 -6.83 -11.35
C VAL A 80 -16.40 -6.93 -10.39
N GLU A 81 -17.49 -6.21 -10.66
CA GLU A 81 -18.72 -6.25 -9.86
C GLU A 81 -19.29 -7.68 -9.80
N LYS A 82 -19.34 -8.37 -10.95
CA LYS A 82 -19.82 -9.75 -11.00
C LYS A 82 -18.94 -10.72 -10.22
N LEU A 83 -17.62 -10.53 -10.23
CA LEU A 83 -16.72 -11.34 -9.41
C LEU A 83 -16.98 -11.14 -7.91
N PHE A 84 -17.18 -9.90 -7.46
CA PHE A 84 -17.54 -9.62 -6.06
C PHE A 84 -18.88 -10.27 -5.69
N ASP A 85 -19.89 -10.19 -6.55
CA ASP A 85 -21.17 -10.84 -6.33
C ASP A 85 -21.06 -12.36 -6.21
N LEU A 86 -20.27 -13.01 -7.07
CA LEU A 86 -20.04 -14.44 -7.03
C LEU A 86 -19.34 -14.85 -5.72
N ILE A 87 -18.29 -14.16 -5.32
CA ILE A 87 -17.58 -14.42 -4.07
C ILE A 87 -18.52 -14.23 -2.88
N GLN A 88 -19.27 -13.11 -2.83
CA GLN A 88 -20.22 -12.85 -1.76
C GLN A 88 -21.34 -13.88 -1.70
N SER A 89 -21.86 -14.30 -2.84
CA SER A 89 -22.90 -15.32 -2.93
C SER A 89 -22.43 -16.68 -2.39
N ALA A 90 -21.13 -16.97 -2.49
CA ALA A 90 -20.56 -18.22 -1.98
C ALA A 90 -20.54 -18.27 -0.45
N TYR A 91 -20.18 -17.18 0.25
CA TYR A 91 -20.03 -17.19 1.72
C TYR A 91 -21.23 -16.63 2.49
N LYS A 92 -21.98 -15.65 1.94
CA LYS A 92 -23.08 -14.98 2.67
C LYS A 92 -24.11 -15.97 3.25
N PRO A 93 -24.62 -16.95 2.53
CA PRO A 93 -25.59 -17.90 3.09
C PRO A 93 -25.04 -18.73 4.25
N LEU A 94 -23.74 -19.06 4.21
CA LEU A 94 -23.06 -19.88 5.22
C LEU A 94 -22.71 -19.08 6.49
N LEU A 95 -22.57 -17.77 6.37
CA LEU A 95 -22.20 -16.87 7.45
C LEU A 95 -23.37 -16.01 7.95
N LYS A 96 -24.60 -16.39 7.61
CA LYS A 96 -25.80 -15.72 8.11
C LYS A 96 -25.83 -15.71 9.63
N GLY A 97 -26.10 -14.54 10.24
CA GLY A 97 -26.07 -14.38 11.70
C GLY A 97 -24.67 -14.31 12.33
N LYS A 98 -23.60 -14.24 11.52
CA LYS A 98 -22.21 -14.09 11.99
C LYS A 98 -21.60 -12.71 11.65
N GLY A 99 -22.43 -11.68 11.55
CA GLY A 99 -22.00 -10.31 11.27
C GLY A 99 -21.93 -9.94 9.79
N VAL A 100 -22.32 -10.84 8.88
CA VAL A 100 -22.39 -10.53 7.46
C VAL A 100 -23.62 -9.67 7.18
N ILE A 101 -23.38 -8.53 6.54
CA ILE A 101 -24.43 -7.55 6.22
C ILE A 101 -25.34 -8.10 5.13
N GLU A 102 -26.65 -8.09 5.38
CA GLU A 102 -27.69 -8.46 4.44
C GLU A 102 -28.32 -7.20 3.78
N SER A 103 -29.19 -7.39 2.81
CA SER A 103 -29.83 -6.29 2.05
C SER A 103 -30.78 -5.42 2.87
N ASP A 104 -31.19 -5.89 4.07
CA ASP A 104 -32.13 -5.22 4.97
C ASP A 104 -31.51 -4.14 5.85
N THR A 105 -30.20 -3.86 5.73
CA THR A 105 -29.47 -2.89 6.58
C THR A 105 -30.10 -1.50 6.68
N GLN A 106 -30.85 -1.09 5.66
CA GLN A 106 -31.53 0.20 5.65
C GLN A 106 -32.98 0.14 6.15
N GLU A 107 -33.48 -1.03 6.50
CA GLU A 107 -34.84 -1.21 6.97
C GLU A 107 -34.96 -0.82 8.46
N ARG A 108 -36.13 -0.27 8.80
CA ARG A 108 -36.41 0.10 10.20
C ARG A 108 -36.52 -1.16 11.06
N GLY A 109 -35.55 -1.36 11.96
CA GLY A 109 -35.48 -2.56 12.83
C GLY A 109 -34.48 -3.61 12.35
N ALA A 110 -33.68 -3.31 11.34
CA ALA A 110 -32.57 -4.18 10.93
C ALA A 110 -31.63 -4.50 12.10
N PRO A 111 -31.10 -5.73 12.17
CA PRO A 111 -30.17 -6.11 13.22
C PRO A 111 -28.88 -5.31 13.17
N ASP A 112 -28.30 -5.02 14.34
CA ASP A 112 -26.94 -4.48 14.42
C ASP A 112 -25.93 -5.62 14.11
N TYR A 113 -25.55 -5.75 12.86
CA TYR A 113 -24.62 -6.77 12.35
C TYR A 113 -23.27 -6.76 13.06
N ARG A 114 -22.83 -5.62 13.64
CA ARG A 114 -21.59 -5.51 14.41
C ARG A 114 -21.60 -6.39 15.66
N ARG A 115 -22.77 -6.53 16.29
CA ARG A 115 -22.96 -7.38 17.48
C ARG A 115 -22.99 -8.87 17.15
N GLN A 116 -23.21 -9.22 15.89
CA GLN A 116 -23.22 -10.59 15.42
C GLN A 116 -21.86 -11.07 14.93
N GLY A 117 -20.86 -10.17 14.84
CA GLY A 117 -19.53 -10.50 14.35
C GLY A 117 -18.86 -11.54 15.26
N THR A 118 -18.59 -12.73 14.71
CA THR A 118 -17.95 -13.86 15.42
C THR A 118 -16.61 -14.24 14.81
N LEU A 119 -16.31 -13.75 13.59
CA LEU A 119 -15.06 -14.01 12.91
C LEU A 119 -14.11 -12.82 13.11
N ASP A 120 -12.85 -13.11 13.37
CA ASP A 120 -11.79 -12.12 13.27
C ASP A 120 -11.39 -11.86 11.80
N LEU A 121 -10.50 -10.89 11.60
CA LEU A 121 -10.08 -10.49 10.24
C LEU A 121 -9.33 -11.63 9.53
N GLU A 122 -8.50 -12.40 10.22
CA GLU A 122 -7.75 -13.52 9.64
C GLU A 122 -8.68 -14.63 9.18
N GLN A 123 -9.64 -15.01 10.03
CA GLN A 123 -10.66 -16.00 9.71
C GLN A 123 -11.51 -15.59 8.52
N PHE A 124 -11.94 -14.32 8.46
CA PHE A 124 -12.72 -13.82 7.34
C PHE A 124 -11.88 -13.75 6.05
N THR A 125 -10.61 -13.35 6.15
CA THR A 125 -9.68 -13.37 5.02
C THR A 125 -9.51 -14.78 4.47
N ALA A 126 -9.35 -15.78 5.33
CA ALA A 126 -9.26 -17.18 4.91
C ALA A 126 -10.54 -17.67 4.21
N VAL A 127 -11.72 -17.24 4.66
CA VAL A 127 -13.00 -17.54 3.98
C VAL A 127 -13.03 -16.93 2.57
N VAL A 128 -12.71 -15.65 2.44
CA VAL A 128 -12.70 -14.96 1.14
C VAL A 128 -11.70 -15.61 0.19
N LEU A 129 -10.49 -15.92 0.67
CA LEU A 129 -9.46 -16.59 -0.13
C LEU A 129 -9.92 -17.96 -0.64
N ARG A 130 -10.63 -18.76 0.17
CA ARG A 130 -11.20 -20.04 -0.27
C ARG A 130 -12.24 -19.85 -1.37
N CYS A 131 -13.07 -18.80 -1.30
CA CYS A 131 -14.01 -18.46 -2.35
C CYS A 131 -13.31 -18.04 -3.65
N VAL A 132 -12.23 -17.26 -3.54
CA VAL A 132 -11.40 -16.86 -4.69
C VAL A 132 -10.75 -18.08 -5.34
N LEU A 133 -10.16 -18.98 -4.56
CA LEU A 133 -9.53 -20.19 -5.05
C LEU A 133 -10.55 -21.12 -5.74
N PHE A 134 -11.74 -21.29 -5.16
CA PHE A 134 -12.83 -22.03 -5.81
C PHE A 134 -13.19 -21.41 -7.16
N TYR A 135 -13.35 -20.09 -7.22
CA TYR A 135 -13.64 -19.38 -8.48
C TYR A 135 -12.53 -19.57 -9.51
N ASN A 136 -11.28 -19.46 -9.09
CA ASN A 136 -10.15 -19.57 -10.01
C ASN A 136 -9.95 -20.98 -10.55
N ALA A 137 -9.96 -21.98 -9.68
CA ALA A 137 -9.53 -23.35 -10.03
C ALA A 137 -10.68 -24.32 -10.36
N GLN A 138 -11.89 -24.08 -9.82
CA GLN A 138 -12.98 -25.07 -9.87
C GLN A 138 -14.27 -24.55 -10.54
N TYR A 139 -14.52 -23.24 -10.49
CA TYR A 139 -15.75 -22.68 -11.08
C TYR A 139 -15.68 -22.69 -12.60
N ILE A 140 -16.64 -23.38 -13.22
CA ILE A 140 -16.71 -23.49 -14.68
C ILE A 140 -17.34 -22.23 -15.27
N GLN A 141 -16.62 -21.57 -16.15
CA GLN A 141 -17.08 -20.39 -16.89
C GLN A 141 -17.99 -20.81 -18.04
N SER A 142 -19.24 -21.19 -17.74
CA SER A 142 -20.16 -21.77 -18.70
C SER A 142 -20.48 -20.88 -19.90
N GLY A 143 -20.38 -19.55 -19.74
CA GLY A 143 -20.56 -18.57 -20.83
C GLY A 143 -19.30 -18.28 -21.64
N PHE A 144 -18.16 -18.88 -21.31
CA PHE A 144 -16.90 -18.66 -22.01
C PHE A 144 -16.79 -19.54 -23.26
N SER A 145 -16.57 -18.91 -24.40
CA SER A 145 -16.35 -19.62 -25.67
C SER A 145 -14.88 -19.97 -25.84
N ARG A 146 -14.51 -21.23 -25.73
CA ARG A 146 -13.16 -21.72 -25.95
C ARG A 146 -12.70 -21.45 -27.37
N THR A 147 -11.46 -21.00 -27.56
CA THR A 147 -10.84 -20.95 -28.88
C THR A 147 -10.58 -22.36 -29.43
N PRO A 148 -10.39 -22.53 -30.76
CA PRO A 148 -10.03 -23.84 -31.32
C PRO A 148 -8.79 -24.47 -30.66
N GLY A 149 -7.78 -23.65 -30.33
CA GLY A 149 -6.57 -24.10 -29.63
C GLY A 149 -6.86 -24.62 -28.22
N MET A 150 -7.68 -23.91 -27.45
CA MET A 150 -8.12 -24.35 -26.11
C MET A 150 -8.92 -25.65 -26.18
N ALA A 151 -9.80 -25.78 -27.18
CA ALA A 151 -10.60 -26.98 -27.36
C ALA A 151 -9.71 -28.18 -27.72
N SER A 152 -8.77 -28.03 -28.65
CA SER A 152 -7.79 -29.04 -29.04
C SER A 152 -6.88 -29.48 -27.91
N ALA A 153 -6.51 -28.55 -27.03
CA ALA A 153 -5.70 -28.80 -25.84
C ALA A 153 -6.51 -29.34 -24.65
N GLY A 154 -7.81 -29.51 -24.80
CA GLY A 154 -8.69 -30.05 -23.74
C GLY A 154 -8.80 -29.12 -22.51
N ILE A 155 -8.61 -27.81 -22.66
CA ILE A 155 -8.63 -26.87 -21.56
C ILE A 155 -10.01 -26.79 -20.92
N THR A 156 -10.09 -27.11 -19.62
CA THR A 156 -11.29 -26.89 -18.83
C THR A 156 -11.49 -25.38 -18.64
N PRO A 157 -12.68 -24.80 -18.89
CA PRO A 157 -12.87 -23.37 -18.83
C PRO A 157 -13.01 -22.84 -17.39
N THR A 158 -11.99 -23.02 -16.58
CA THR A 158 -11.80 -22.32 -15.29
C THR A 158 -10.95 -21.08 -15.49
N ALA A 159 -11.06 -20.10 -14.61
CA ALA A 159 -10.31 -18.85 -14.73
C ALA A 159 -8.78 -19.09 -14.75
N ALA A 160 -8.28 -19.96 -13.88
CA ALA A 160 -6.85 -20.30 -13.80
C ALA A 160 -6.35 -21.04 -15.07
N ALA A 161 -7.12 -21.99 -15.59
CA ALA A 161 -6.72 -22.75 -16.78
C ALA A 161 -6.76 -21.87 -18.05
N ILE A 162 -7.77 -21.00 -18.18
CA ILE A 162 -7.85 -20.00 -19.26
C ILE A 162 -6.66 -19.07 -19.21
N TRP A 163 -6.36 -18.51 -18.03
CA TRP A 163 -5.20 -17.63 -17.82
C TRP A 163 -3.89 -18.32 -18.21
N SER A 164 -3.64 -19.51 -17.67
CA SER A 164 -2.39 -20.26 -17.95
C SER A 164 -2.23 -20.57 -19.43
N PHE A 165 -3.31 -20.95 -20.11
CA PHE A 165 -3.29 -21.18 -21.55
C PHE A 165 -2.95 -19.90 -22.34
N CYS A 166 -3.61 -18.76 -22.02
CA CYS A 166 -3.37 -17.50 -22.70
C CYS A 166 -1.94 -16.98 -22.42
N ALA A 167 -1.47 -17.07 -21.18
CA ALA A 167 -0.16 -16.60 -20.78
C ALA A 167 0.99 -17.41 -21.45
N ALA A 168 0.73 -18.61 -21.90
CA ALA A 168 1.69 -19.46 -22.62
C ALA A 168 1.73 -19.19 -24.14
N GLN A 169 0.88 -18.29 -24.67
CA GLN A 169 0.90 -17.97 -26.11
C GLN A 169 1.94 -16.89 -26.40
N ASP A 170 2.60 -17.00 -27.55
CA ASP A 170 3.65 -16.07 -28.00
C ASP A 170 3.16 -14.63 -28.24
N ASP A 171 1.86 -14.48 -28.53
CA ASP A 171 1.19 -13.19 -28.76
C ASP A 171 0.64 -12.52 -27.49
N CYS A 172 0.81 -13.18 -26.35
CA CYS A 172 0.39 -12.65 -25.04
C CYS A 172 1.59 -12.39 -24.14
N PRO A 173 2.32 -11.28 -24.29
CA PRO A 173 3.52 -11.00 -23.51
C PRO A 173 3.13 -10.70 -22.07
N VAL A 174 3.28 -11.70 -21.19
CA VAL A 174 3.19 -11.52 -19.75
C VAL A 174 4.60 -11.38 -19.16
N SER A 175 4.84 -10.30 -18.43
CA SER A 175 6.10 -10.12 -17.73
C SER A 175 5.96 -10.49 -16.26
N VAL A 176 6.86 -11.35 -15.79
CA VAL A 176 6.87 -11.75 -14.38
C VAL A 176 7.36 -10.59 -13.52
N ALA A 177 6.69 -10.32 -12.43
CA ALA A 177 7.04 -9.29 -11.46
C ALA A 177 8.22 -9.73 -10.56
N SER A 178 9.35 -10.15 -11.16
CA SER A 178 10.53 -10.63 -10.43
C SER A 178 11.52 -9.52 -10.06
N ASP A 179 11.26 -8.27 -10.46
CA ASP A 179 12.14 -7.15 -10.16
C ASP A 179 11.95 -6.68 -8.71
N PRO A 180 13.01 -6.75 -7.86
CA PRO A 180 12.94 -6.20 -6.50
C PRO A 180 12.58 -4.72 -6.43
N LYS A 181 12.85 -3.96 -7.52
CA LYS A 181 12.52 -2.54 -7.61
C LYS A 181 11.00 -2.28 -7.66
N LEU A 182 10.21 -3.27 -8.02
CA LEU A 182 8.76 -3.18 -8.09
C LEU A 182 8.15 -2.72 -6.76
N LEU A 183 8.61 -3.27 -5.64
CA LEU A 183 8.15 -2.89 -4.31
C LEU A 183 8.47 -1.43 -3.98
N TYR A 184 9.62 -0.94 -4.43
CA TYR A 184 10.01 0.46 -4.23
C TYR A 184 9.22 1.42 -5.13
N ALA A 185 8.85 0.99 -6.34
CA ALA A 185 8.00 1.79 -7.23
C ALA A 185 6.60 2.03 -6.66
N LEU A 186 6.11 1.12 -5.80
CA LEU A 186 4.84 1.25 -5.09
C LEU A 186 4.90 2.15 -3.84
N LEU A 187 6.08 2.61 -3.44
CA LEU A 187 6.22 3.51 -2.31
C LEU A 187 5.81 4.95 -2.69
N PRO A 188 5.14 5.68 -1.80
CA PRO A 188 4.91 7.10 -1.99
C PRO A 188 6.26 7.84 -2.06
N ARG A 189 6.34 8.84 -2.94
CA ARG A 189 7.50 9.71 -3.09
C ARG A 189 7.18 11.12 -2.58
N THR A 190 8.15 11.75 -1.95
CA THR A 190 8.05 13.12 -1.49
C THR A 190 9.39 13.85 -1.64
N ASP A 191 9.40 15.16 -1.44
CA ASP A 191 10.61 15.96 -1.48
C ASP A 191 11.38 15.83 -0.17
N GLY A 192 12.62 15.39 -0.27
CA GLY A 192 13.62 15.41 0.79
C GLY A 192 14.70 16.44 0.51
N LYS A 193 15.64 16.62 1.46
CA LYS A 193 16.76 17.55 1.35
C LYS A 193 18.07 16.87 1.71
N ILE A 194 19.04 16.88 0.81
CA ILE A 194 20.41 16.52 1.16
C ILE A 194 21.07 17.73 1.81
N THR A 195 21.60 17.53 3.00
CA THR A 195 22.29 18.56 3.80
C THR A 195 23.65 18.03 4.23
N GLN A 196 24.48 18.89 4.87
CA GLN A 196 25.73 18.45 5.47
C GLN A 196 25.55 17.33 6.52
N ARG A 197 24.34 17.25 7.13
CA ARG A 197 24.02 16.29 8.19
C ARG A 197 23.42 14.98 7.68
N GLY A 198 23.25 14.83 6.37
CA GLY A 198 22.61 13.69 5.74
C GLY A 198 21.37 14.07 4.93
N LEU A 199 20.55 13.07 4.59
CA LEU A 199 19.25 13.24 3.96
C LEU A 199 18.24 13.59 5.06
N GLU A 200 17.54 14.71 4.90
CA GLU A 200 16.50 15.17 5.83
C GLU A 200 15.12 14.98 5.21
N LEU A 201 14.23 14.28 5.94
CA LEU A 201 12.84 14.01 5.57
C LEU A 201 11.99 13.93 6.85
N PHE A 202 10.80 14.56 6.92
CA PHE A 202 9.88 14.56 8.08
C PHE A 202 10.55 14.96 9.41
N ASN A 203 11.50 15.91 9.37
CA ASN A 203 12.36 16.29 10.50
C ASN A 203 13.27 15.16 11.04
N LEU A 204 13.41 14.09 10.26
CA LEU A 204 14.32 12.98 10.53
C LEU A 204 15.58 13.09 9.69
N ARG A 205 16.64 12.40 10.14
CA ARG A 205 17.92 12.34 9.42
C ARG A 205 18.25 10.91 9.06
N PHE A 206 18.62 10.76 7.78
CA PHE A 206 19.01 9.47 7.21
C PHE A 206 20.43 9.58 6.66
N SER A 207 21.16 8.50 6.69
CA SER A 207 22.55 8.44 6.24
C SER A 207 22.78 7.25 5.31
N ASN A 208 23.68 7.50 4.35
CA ASN A 208 24.29 6.44 3.55
C ASN A 208 25.78 6.72 3.44
N TYR A 209 26.59 5.72 3.77
CA TYR A 209 28.05 5.87 3.80
C TYR A 209 28.64 6.31 2.46
N THR A 210 28.10 5.85 1.34
CA THR A 210 28.61 6.18 -0.01
C THR A 210 28.37 7.63 -0.40
N PHE A 211 27.45 8.34 0.29
CA PHE A 211 27.04 9.72 0.00
C PHE A 211 27.80 10.79 0.79
N LYS A 212 28.83 10.43 1.56
CA LYS A 212 29.61 11.38 2.38
C LYS A 212 30.10 12.60 1.60
N LYS A 213 30.62 12.38 0.37
CA LYS A 213 31.10 13.49 -0.48
C LYS A 213 29.98 14.46 -0.86
N ARG A 214 28.77 13.94 -1.14
CA ARG A 214 27.59 14.73 -1.51
C ARG A 214 27.08 15.54 -0.30
N PHE A 215 27.15 14.99 0.92
CA PHE A 215 26.83 15.71 2.16
C PHE A 215 27.78 16.89 2.39
N VAL A 216 29.07 16.70 2.19
CA VAL A 216 30.08 17.79 2.30
C VAL A 216 29.79 18.87 1.25
N ALA A 217 29.54 18.50 0.02
CA ALA A 217 29.19 19.44 -1.06
C ALA A 217 27.91 20.23 -0.74
N ALA A 218 26.89 19.59 -0.18
CA ALA A 218 25.66 20.26 0.26
C ALA A 218 25.89 21.25 1.40
N GLY A 219 26.92 21.04 2.22
CA GLY A 219 27.35 22.00 3.23
C GLY A 219 27.98 23.28 2.66
N MET A 220 28.64 23.17 1.51
CA MET A 220 29.31 24.28 0.83
C MET A 220 28.36 25.02 -0.16
N ASN A 221 27.58 24.27 -0.94
CA ASN A 221 26.78 24.80 -2.02
C ASN A 221 25.31 25.05 -1.66
N GLY A 222 24.90 24.71 -0.44
CA GLY A 222 23.51 24.78 0.01
C GLY A 222 22.77 23.44 -0.09
N ARG A 223 21.54 23.44 0.41
CA ARG A 223 20.69 22.24 0.46
C ARG A 223 20.25 21.83 -0.94
N GLU A 224 20.31 20.54 -1.22
CA GLU A 224 19.86 19.95 -2.48
C GLU A 224 18.49 19.29 -2.29
N LEU A 225 17.51 19.64 -3.14
CA LEU A 225 16.19 18.99 -3.15
C LEU A 225 16.27 17.69 -3.95
N VAL A 226 15.70 16.64 -3.38
CA VAL A 226 15.72 15.29 -3.98
C VAL A 226 14.38 14.59 -3.77
N LYS A 227 14.04 13.65 -4.67
CA LYS A 227 12.87 12.79 -4.51
C LYS A 227 13.22 11.58 -3.66
N VAL A 228 12.39 11.30 -2.64
CA VAL A 228 12.60 10.21 -1.69
C VAL A 228 11.34 9.36 -1.61
N ALA A 229 11.51 8.06 -1.84
CA ALA A 229 10.47 7.06 -1.61
C ALA A 229 10.57 6.53 -0.18
N TYR A 230 9.43 6.31 0.48
CA TYR A 230 9.39 5.88 1.88
C TYR A 230 8.21 4.96 2.16
N SER A 231 8.34 4.10 3.17
CA SER A 231 7.21 3.34 3.70
C SER A 231 6.57 4.09 4.87
N PRO A 232 5.28 4.45 4.81
CA PRO A 232 4.59 5.08 5.94
C PRO A 232 4.54 4.21 7.19
N ASP A 233 4.64 2.90 7.04
CA ASP A 233 4.52 1.93 8.12
C ASP A 233 5.82 1.76 8.92
N CYS A 234 6.98 2.07 8.31
CA CYS A 234 8.29 1.97 8.94
C CYS A 234 9.28 2.88 8.23
N LEU A 235 9.85 3.84 8.97
CA LEU A 235 10.80 4.81 8.45
C LEU A 235 12.27 4.47 8.75
N ASP A 236 12.59 3.23 9.09
CA ASP A 236 13.98 2.81 9.35
C ASP A 236 14.89 2.99 8.14
N THR A 237 14.31 2.81 6.94
CA THR A 237 14.99 3.03 5.67
C THR A 237 14.09 3.80 4.72
N VAL A 238 14.66 4.84 4.10
CA VAL A 238 14.04 5.57 2.99
C VAL A 238 14.93 5.42 1.75
N TYR A 239 14.38 5.68 0.58
CA TYR A 239 15.07 5.44 -0.68
C TYR A 239 15.16 6.73 -1.49
N LEU A 240 16.37 7.21 -1.71
CA LEU A 240 16.61 8.28 -2.68
C LEU A 240 16.29 7.75 -4.08
N TYR A 241 15.36 8.41 -4.77
CA TYR A 241 15.01 8.08 -6.16
C TYR A 241 15.81 8.97 -7.12
N GLU A 242 16.69 8.36 -7.89
CA GLU A 242 17.55 9.06 -8.83
C GLU A 242 17.86 8.17 -10.04
N ASN A 243 17.65 8.69 -11.25
CA ASN A 243 17.92 8.00 -12.53
C ASN A 243 17.25 6.60 -12.64
N GLY A 244 16.06 6.43 -12.07
CA GLY A 244 15.34 5.14 -12.08
C GLY A 244 15.79 4.16 -10.99
N ASP A 245 16.76 4.53 -10.16
CA ASP A 245 17.25 3.71 -9.06
C ASP A 245 16.74 4.17 -7.68
N TYR A 246 16.69 3.22 -6.74
CA TYR A 246 16.28 3.41 -5.36
C TYR A 246 17.47 3.13 -4.44
N ILE A 247 18.06 4.20 -3.92
CA ILE A 247 19.27 4.11 -3.11
C ILE A 247 18.89 4.19 -1.63
N PRO A 248 19.17 3.15 -0.81
CA PRO A 248 18.73 3.12 0.59
C PRO A 248 19.52 4.10 1.47
N PHE A 249 18.79 4.77 2.36
CA PHE A 249 19.33 5.61 3.43
C PHE A 249 18.71 5.16 4.75
N THR A 250 19.55 4.92 5.75
CA THR A 250 19.13 4.42 7.06
C THR A 250 18.92 5.54 8.05
N LEU A 251 17.87 5.44 8.87
CA LEU A 251 17.55 6.37 9.94
C LEU A 251 18.70 6.44 10.97
N THR A 252 19.09 7.66 11.34
CA THR A 252 20.19 7.90 12.31
C THR A 252 19.70 8.03 13.75
N GLN A 253 18.46 8.43 13.95
CA GLN A 253 17.87 8.68 15.28
C GLN A 253 17.24 7.39 15.83
N LYS A 254 17.97 6.71 16.71
CA LYS A 254 17.59 5.39 17.25
C LYS A 254 16.25 5.35 17.95
N MET A 255 15.80 6.48 18.53
CA MET A 255 14.52 6.58 19.25
C MET A 255 13.29 6.35 18.37
N TYR A 256 13.42 6.54 17.06
CA TYR A 256 12.34 6.38 16.09
C TYR A 256 12.41 5.06 15.31
N LEU A 257 13.38 4.16 15.61
CA LEU A 257 13.47 2.86 14.94
C LEU A 257 12.23 2.02 15.18
N GLY A 258 11.78 1.33 14.14
CA GLY A 258 10.59 0.48 14.15
C GLY A 258 9.27 1.24 14.22
N LYS A 259 9.28 2.56 14.05
CA LYS A 259 8.10 3.42 14.14
C LYS A 259 7.52 3.77 12.77
N SER A 260 6.19 3.88 12.73
CA SER A 260 5.45 4.42 11.60
C SER A 260 5.55 5.95 11.53
N LEU A 261 5.24 6.52 10.36
CA LEU A 261 5.19 7.98 10.17
C LEU A 261 4.20 8.64 11.15
N ALA A 262 3.06 8.01 11.42
CA ALA A 262 2.06 8.52 12.35
C ALA A 262 2.59 8.56 13.79
N GLU A 263 3.18 7.46 14.28
CA GLU A 263 3.77 7.40 15.63
C GLU A 263 4.89 8.44 15.79
N ILE A 264 5.74 8.63 14.77
CA ILE A 264 6.82 9.62 14.81
C ILE A 264 6.25 11.04 14.86
N ALA A 265 5.20 11.32 14.07
CA ALA A 265 4.54 12.63 14.10
C ALA A 265 3.95 12.95 15.48
N ASP A 266 3.32 11.97 16.12
CA ASP A 266 2.80 12.10 17.49
C ASP A 266 3.92 12.34 18.52
N MET A 267 5.02 11.58 18.43
CA MET A 267 6.18 11.78 19.30
C MET A 267 6.78 13.19 19.14
N GLN A 268 6.98 13.65 17.89
CA GLN A 268 7.49 15.00 17.61
C GLN A 268 6.54 16.10 18.08
N GLN A 269 5.24 15.89 18.03
CA GLN A 269 4.25 16.84 18.53
C GLN A 269 4.28 16.92 20.06
N ASN A 270 4.44 15.79 20.74
CA ASN A 270 4.58 15.75 22.19
C ASN A 270 5.86 16.47 22.66
N GLU A 271 7.01 16.18 22.02
CA GLU A 271 8.28 16.87 22.31
C GLU A 271 8.16 18.39 22.11
N LYS A 272 7.46 18.85 21.06
CA LYS A 272 7.23 20.29 20.85
C LYS A 272 6.38 20.91 21.95
N SER A 273 5.34 20.24 22.42
CA SER A 273 4.46 20.73 23.47
C SER A 273 5.18 20.78 24.82
N GLU A 274 5.97 19.77 25.15
CA GLU A 274 6.82 19.78 26.36
C GLU A 274 7.85 20.89 26.32
N SER A 275 8.55 21.04 25.20
CA SER A 275 9.54 22.11 25.00
C SER A 275 8.92 23.52 25.13
N ALA A 276 7.68 23.69 24.64
CA ALA A 276 6.95 24.94 24.81
C ALA A 276 6.58 25.22 26.28
N ASN A 277 6.23 24.18 27.04
CA ASN A 277 5.93 24.29 28.45
C ASN A 277 7.20 24.64 29.27
N TRP A 278 8.34 24.01 28.99
CA TRP A 278 9.62 24.34 29.63
C TRP A 278 10.03 25.78 29.36
N LYS A 279 9.88 26.29 28.13
CA LYS A 279 10.16 27.70 27.82
C LYS A 279 9.24 28.67 28.57
N ARG A 280 7.98 28.32 28.80
CA ARG A 280 7.07 29.14 29.61
C ARG A 280 7.53 29.19 31.07
N GLN A 281 7.94 28.05 31.62
CA GLN A 281 8.46 27.97 32.99
C GLN A 281 9.75 28.77 33.14
N GLU A 282 10.66 28.66 32.17
CA GLU A 282 11.90 29.46 32.15
C GLU A 282 11.61 30.97 32.12
N LEU A 283 10.67 31.39 31.24
CA LEU A 283 10.28 32.79 31.16
C LEU A 283 9.66 33.30 32.48
N GLN A 284 8.82 32.50 33.14
CA GLN A 284 8.26 32.84 34.43
C GLN A 284 9.36 32.99 35.49
N ALA A 285 10.29 32.05 35.56
CA ALA A 285 11.43 32.12 36.48
C ALA A 285 12.31 33.34 36.24
N GLN A 286 12.49 33.77 34.99
CA GLN A 286 13.20 35.01 34.65
C GLN A 286 12.46 36.25 35.17
N ILE A 287 11.12 36.29 35.02
CA ILE A 287 10.30 37.41 35.55
C ILE A 287 10.40 37.48 37.08
N ASP A 288 10.28 36.32 37.72
CA ASP A 288 10.37 36.25 39.20
C ASP A 288 11.76 36.71 39.70
N LEU A 289 12.85 36.27 39.05
CA LEU A 289 14.21 36.74 39.33
C LEU A 289 14.34 38.26 39.15
N MET A 290 13.78 38.83 38.07
CA MET A 290 13.80 40.27 37.83
C MET A 290 13.10 41.04 38.98
N ASN A 291 11.92 40.55 39.41
CA ASN A 291 11.19 41.17 40.51
C ASN A 291 11.95 41.10 41.82
N ASP A 292 12.60 39.97 42.13
CA ASP A 292 13.44 39.82 43.34
C ASP A 292 14.62 40.78 43.32
N ILE A 293 15.30 40.93 42.19
CA ILE A 293 16.42 41.87 42.05
C ILE A 293 15.93 43.30 42.25
N MET A 294 14.77 43.69 41.69
CA MET A 294 14.22 45.04 41.88
C MET A 294 13.89 45.30 43.36
N GLN A 295 13.26 44.34 44.05
CA GLN A 295 12.98 44.47 45.49
C GLN A 295 14.24 44.67 46.34
N ILE A 296 15.31 43.94 46.01
CA ILE A 296 16.61 44.11 46.72
C ILE A 296 17.24 45.49 46.42
N ALA A 297 17.10 45.95 45.17
CA ALA A 297 17.67 47.26 44.77
C ALA A 297 16.94 48.47 45.34
N ASP A 298 15.63 48.34 45.66
CA ASP A 298 14.80 49.38 46.25
C ASP A 298 14.79 49.36 47.79
N SER A 299 15.46 48.43 48.44
CA SER A 299 15.58 48.28 49.88
C SER A 299 16.90 48.93 50.41
#